data_298f44918da10dcb54ced4c382d8f223
#
_entry.id   298f44918da10dcb54ced4c382d8f223
#
_cell.length_a   1.000
_cell.length_b   1.000
_cell.length_c   1.000
_cell.angle_alpha   90.00
_cell.angle_beta   90.00
_cell.angle_gamma   90.00
#
_symmetry.space_group_name_H-M   'P 1'
#
loop_
_entity.id
_entity.type
_entity.pdbx_description
1 polymer ?
#
loop_
_entity_poly.entity_id
_entity_poly.type
_entity_poly.pdbx_seq_one_letter_code
_entity_poly.pdbx_strand_id
1 'polypeptide(L)'
;MNNTKKIGVLTSGGDCSGLNAVIRAVVNAASQKGWEVYGILNGTDGLTETPIQYEVLTEHNYSDSAWPRLSGSYLGSLNKGVKMESLEEMSAKFGRGVKELGLDAIVVIGGDGSMNICGNYCKGNGSQKTANLLQEEGLNVIGIPKTIDNDTPITEFSVGFNSAVQVCMDAVDSLNLTARSHHRALILEVMGRDAGHLAMHAALAGMADVCLVPEIPYKIDSIINKLKAVKASGRNHAVIVVSEGIKNENGEHLIGAQNLIGEKVYGGIGDYLSAEINKRYKEFQTRVTRTRSACRSSDRFRPHFGRCFRCQSR
;
A
#
# COMPACT_ATOMS: atom_id res chain seq x y z
N MET A 1 36.67 -23.73 6.21
CA MET A 1 35.74 -23.52 5.08
C MET A 1 34.80 -22.40 5.53
N ASN A 2 34.86 -21.24 4.88
CA ASN A 2 33.88 -20.16 5.18
C ASN A 2 32.53 -20.67 4.74
N ASN A 3 31.65 -20.93 5.69
CA ASN A 3 30.29 -21.34 5.40
C ASN A 3 29.57 -20.15 4.80
N THR A 4 29.26 -20.17 3.49
CA THR A 4 28.53 -19.11 2.80
C THR A 4 27.15 -18.97 3.44
N LYS A 5 26.80 -17.79 3.92
CA LYS A 5 25.47 -17.56 4.53
C LYS A 5 24.38 -17.54 3.47
N LYS A 6 23.22 -18.06 3.83
CA LYS A 6 22.02 -18.13 3.00
C LYS A 6 20.95 -17.20 3.54
N ILE A 7 20.53 -16.24 2.72
CA ILE A 7 19.54 -15.22 3.10
C ILE A 7 18.25 -15.44 2.31
N GLY A 8 17.14 -15.67 3.01
CA GLY A 8 15.81 -15.67 2.38
C GLY A 8 15.31 -14.23 2.18
N VAL A 9 14.59 -13.97 1.09
CA VAL A 9 13.83 -12.73 0.91
C VAL A 9 12.44 -13.04 0.37
N LEU A 10 11.42 -12.45 0.95
CA LEU A 10 10.03 -12.59 0.50
C LEU A 10 9.27 -11.26 0.57
N THR A 11 8.20 -11.18 -0.22
CA THR A 11 7.24 -10.07 -0.19
C THR A 11 5.88 -10.57 0.28
N SER A 12 5.18 -9.81 1.12
CA SER A 12 3.91 -10.22 1.70
C SER A 12 2.89 -9.06 1.73
N GLY A 13 1.62 -9.38 1.56
CA GLY A 13 0.51 -8.42 1.51
C GLY A 13 0.34 -7.78 0.14
N GLY A 14 -0.41 -6.66 0.06
CA GLY A 14 -0.64 -5.92 -1.19
C GLY A 14 0.67 -5.45 -1.82
N ASP A 15 0.69 -5.35 -3.14
CA ASP A 15 1.85 -4.85 -3.87
C ASP A 15 1.95 -3.32 -3.86
N CYS A 16 3.13 -2.81 -4.13
CA CYS A 16 3.37 -1.38 -4.33
C CYS A 16 4.62 -1.15 -5.18
N SER A 17 4.85 0.10 -5.55
CA SER A 17 6.11 0.50 -6.19
C SER A 17 7.25 0.43 -5.17
N GLY A 18 8.43 -0.04 -5.62
CA GLY A 18 9.65 -0.09 -4.81
C GLY A 18 10.01 -1.48 -4.27
N LEU A 19 9.08 -2.46 -4.27
CA LEU A 19 9.37 -3.83 -3.80
C LEU A 19 10.57 -4.45 -4.51
N ASN A 20 10.62 -4.35 -5.83
CA ASN A 20 11.71 -4.90 -6.62
C ASN A 20 13.05 -4.18 -6.38
N ALA A 21 13.01 -2.89 -6.11
CA ALA A 21 14.22 -2.14 -5.73
C ALA A 21 14.80 -2.62 -4.39
N VAL A 22 13.92 -2.94 -3.43
CA VAL A 22 14.33 -3.52 -2.14
C VAL A 22 14.93 -4.92 -2.34
N ILE A 23 14.26 -5.80 -3.11
CA ILE A 23 14.79 -7.14 -3.41
C ILE A 23 16.19 -7.01 -4.03
N ARG A 24 16.37 -6.14 -5.03
CA ARG A 24 17.68 -5.89 -5.64
C ARG A 24 18.72 -5.40 -4.64
N ALA A 25 18.35 -4.49 -3.73
CA ALA A 25 19.26 -4.00 -2.71
C ALA A 25 19.73 -5.11 -1.78
N VAL A 26 18.83 -6.03 -1.40
CA VAL A 26 19.18 -7.22 -0.60
C VAL A 26 20.14 -8.12 -1.37
N VAL A 27 19.88 -8.40 -2.64
CA VAL A 27 20.75 -9.23 -3.49
C VAL A 27 22.12 -8.60 -3.62
N ASN A 28 22.22 -7.31 -3.94
CA ASN A 28 23.51 -6.62 -4.08
C ASN A 28 24.31 -6.61 -2.78
N ALA A 29 23.65 -6.32 -1.65
CA ALA A 29 24.33 -6.29 -0.35
C ALA A 29 24.83 -7.68 0.10
N ALA A 30 24.08 -8.74 -0.20
CA ALA A 30 24.46 -10.12 0.08
C ALA A 30 25.61 -10.58 -0.82
N SER A 31 25.53 -10.29 -2.12
CA SER A 31 26.57 -10.62 -3.10
C SER A 31 27.95 -10.02 -2.72
N GLN A 32 27.97 -8.74 -2.31
CA GLN A 32 29.21 -8.10 -1.83
C GLN A 32 29.85 -8.80 -0.62
N LYS A 33 29.06 -9.58 0.12
CA LYS A 33 29.52 -10.38 1.26
C LYS A 33 29.80 -11.84 0.91
N GLY A 34 29.61 -12.24 -0.35
CA GLY A 34 29.70 -13.62 -0.79
C GLY A 34 28.59 -14.51 -0.22
N TRP A 35 27.40 -13.95 0.08
CA TRP A 35 26.25 -14.67 0.59
C TRP A 35 25.30 -15.04 -0.56
N GLU A 36 24.58 -16.14 -0.39
CA GLU A 36 23.54 -16.57 -1.32
C GLU A 36 22.18 -16.00 -0.93
N VAL A 37 21.37 -15.58 -1.92
CA VAL A 37 20.03 -15.07 -1.69
C VAL A 37 18.99 -15.99 -2.33
N TYR A 38 18.03 -16.39 -1.52
CA TYR A 38 16.90 -17.23 -1.90
C TYR A 38 15.63 -16.37 -1.92
N GLY A 39 15.14 -16.06 -3.10
CA GLY A 39 13.85 -15.39 -3.31
C GLY A 39 12.70 -16.37 -3.12
N ILE A 40 11.94 -16.21 -2.06
CA ILE A 40 10.79 -17.07 -1.75
C ILE A 40 9.60 -16.59 -2.56
N LEU A 41 9.02 -17.49 -3.36
CA LEU A 41 7.93 -17.17 -4.26
C LEU A 41 6.59 -17.13 -3.51
N ASN A 42 5.69 -16.25 -3.96
CA ASN A 42 4.32 -16.14 -3.44
C ASN A 42 4.23 -15.89 -1.92
N GLY A 43 5.14 -15.10 -1.37
CA GLY A 43 5.14 -14.74 0.04
C GLY A 43 5.46 -15.92 0.96
N THR A 44 4.72 -16.04 2.06
CA THR A 44 4.93 -17.12 3.04
C THR A 44 4.62 -18.50 2.50
N ASP A 45 3.75 -18.60 1.49
CA ASP A 45 3.34 -19.89 0.93
C ASP A 45 4.52 -20.63 0.32
N GLY A 46 5.44 -19.92 -0.31
CA GLY A 46 6.64 -20.52 -0.87
C GLY A 46 7.46 -21.33 0.14
N LEU A 47 7.43 -20.97 1.43
CA LEU A 47 8.09 -21.73 2.51
C LEU A 47 7.19 -22.77 3.17
N THR A 48 5.88 -22.59 3.12
CA THR A 48 4.92 -23.46 3.82
C THR A 48 4.43 -24.61 2.96
N GLU A 49 4.47 -24.46 1.64
CA GLU A 49 4.08 -25.50 0.68
C GLU A 49 5.16 -26.59 0.53
N THR A 50 4.76 -27.70 -0.08
CA THR A 50 5.67 -28.81 -0.41
C THR A 50 5.45 -29.19 -1.88
N PRO A 51 6.46 -29.08 -2.76
CA PRO A 51 7.84 -28.62 -2.48
C PRO A 51 7.93 -27.11 -2.21
N ILE A 52 8.98 -26.68 -1.49
CA ILE A 52 9.29 -25.27 -1.25
C ILE A 52 9.50 -24.57 -2.59
N GLN A 53 8.89 -23.38 -2.74
CA GLN A 53 8.96 -22.59 -3.96
C GLN A 53 9.90 -21.41 -3.78
N TYR A 54 11.04 -21.46 -4.43
CA TYR A 54 12.05 -20.40 -4.36
C TYR A 54 12.85 -20.30 -5.65
N GLU A 55 13.56 -19.17 -5.79
CA GLU A 55 14.53 -18.91 -6.85
C GLU A 55 15.82 -18.39 -6.24
N VAL A 56 16.98 -18.88 -6.71
CA VAL A 56 18.27 -18.34 -6.28
C VAL A 56 18.52 -17.04 -7.03
N LEU A 57 18.61 -15.94 -6.27
CA LEU A 57 18.76 -14.60 -6.80
C LEU A 57 20.23 -14.24 -6.93
N THR A 58 20.68 -13.92 -8.14
CA THR A 58 22.05 -13.47 -8.41
C THR A 58 22.04 -12.10 -9.08
N GLU A 59 23.15 -11.37 -9.02
CA GLU A 59 23.27 -10.09 -9.74
C GLU A 59 23.02 -10.25 -11.24
N HIS A 60 23.32 -11.39 -11.81
CA HIS A 60 23.15 -11.65 -13.26
C HIS A 60 21.69 -11.86 -13.66
N ASN A 61 20.87 -12.43 -12.79
CA ASN A 61 19.44 -12.67 -13.09
C ASN A 61 18.66 -11.35 -13.20
N TYR A 62 19.22 -10.26 -12.69
CA TYR A 62 18.59 -8.94 -12.57
C TYR A 62 19.41 -7.83 -13.21
N SER A 63 20.17 -8.14 -14.25
CA SER A 63 20.98 -7.17 -15.01
C SER A 63 20.15 -6.16 -15.81
N ASP A 64 18.87 -6.45 -16.08
CA ASP A 64 17.97 -5.49 -16.71
C ASP A 64 17.70 -4.30 -15.78
N SER A 65 18.16 -3.14 -16.19
CA SER A 65 18.03 -1.88 -15.44
C SER A 65 16.58 -1.41 -15.24
N ALA A 66 15.62 -1.94 -15.98
CA ALA A 66 14.21 -1.60 -15.86
C ALA A 66 13.52 -2.31 -14.69
N TRP A 67 13.95 -3.53 -14.37
CA TRP A 67 13.32 -4.41 -13.41
C TRP A 67 13.07 -3.79 -11.99
N PRO A 68 14.03 -3.10 -11.35
CA PRO A 68 13.81 -2.53 -10.02
C PRO A 68 12.77 -1.40 -10.00
N ARG A 69 12.45 -0.84 -11.16
CA ARG A 69 11.46 0.24 -11.32
C ARG A 69 10.06 -0.25 -11.66
N LEU A 70 9.91 -1.56 -11.89
CA LEU A 70 8.61 -2.16 -12.12
C LEU A 70 7.80 -2.17 -10.83
N SER A 71 6.54 -1.80 -10.92
CA SER A 71 5.57 -1.95 -9.83
C SER A 71 5.20 -3.41 -9.63
N GLY A 72 4.77 -3.74 -8.43
CA GLY A 72 4.51 -5.11 -8.04
C GLY A 72 5.74 -5.82 -7.50
N SER A 73 5.60 -7.11 -7.20
CA SER A 73 6.70 -7.95 -6.71
C SER A 73 7.09 -8.98 -7.75
N TYR A 74 8.37 -9.05 -8.05
CA TYR A 74 8.94 -10.11 -8.89
C TYR A 74 8.73 -11.51 -8.28
N LEU A 75 8.84 -11.59 -6.95
CA LEU A 75 8.67 -12.86 -6.25
C LEU A 75 7.21 -13.27 -6.06
N GLY A 76 6.27 -12.43 -6.50
CA GLY A 76 4.87 -12.60 -6.15
C GLY A 76 4.60 -12.18 -4.70
N SER A 77 3.35 -11.95 -4.38
CA SER A 77 2.91 -11.57 -3.04
C SER A 77 1.56 -12.19 -2.77
N LEU A 78 1.42 -12.83 -1.63
CA LEU A 78 0.14 -13.39 -1.23
C LEU A 78 -0.77 -12.26 -0.77
N ASN A 79 -1.81 -12.03 -1.52
CA ASN A 79 -2.87 -11.14 -1.12
C ASN A 79 -3.99 -12.01 -0.54
N LYS A 80 -4.14 -11.95 0.77
CA LYS A 80 -5.16 -12.56 1.63
C LYS A 80 -6.26 -13.35 0.90
N GLY A 81 -6.40 -14.61 1.18
CA GLY A 81 -7.46 -15.47 0.62
C GLY A 81 -7.37 -16.94 0.97
N VAL A 82 -6.33 -17.35 1.66
CA VAL A 82 -6.19 -18.72 2.16
C VAL A 82 -6.89 -18.83 3.52
N LYS A 83 -7.65 -19.89 3.75
CA LYS A 83 -8.18 -20.25 5.07
C LYS A 83 -7.03 -20.14 6.06
N MET A 84 -7.17 -19.26 7.05
CA MET A 84 -6.17 -19.11 8.11
C MET A 84 -6.09 -20.45 8.85
N GLU A 85 -5.02 -21.18 8.59
CA GLU A 85 -4.56 -22.18 9.53
C GLU A 85 -4.20 -21.49 10.85
N SER A 86 -4.15 -22.22 11.93
CA SER A 86 -3.75 -21.60 13.20
C SER A 86 -2.35 -20.97 13.05
N LEU A 87 -2.10 -19.86 13.72
CA LEU A 87 -0.77 -19.20 13.69
C LEU A 87 0.35 -20.18 14.07
N GLU A 88 0.06 -21.17 14.91
CA GLU A 88 0.99 -22.20 15.33
C GLU A 88 1.34 -23.17 14.19
N GLU A 89 0.35 -23.60 13.41
CA GLU A 89 0.58 -24.48 12.24
C GLU A 89 1.34 -23.77 11.14
N MET A 90 0.97 -22.52 10.83
CA MET A 90 1.72 -21.70 9.86
C MET A 90 3.17 -21.50 10.29
N SER A 91 3.38 -21.25 11.58
CA SER A 91 4.70 -21.05 12.15
C SER A 91 5.56 -22.30 12.05
N ALA A 92 5.00 -23.46 12.38
CA ALA A 92 5.69 -24.74 12.27
C ALA A 92 6.08 -25.07 10.81
N LYS A 93 5.16 -24.82 9.85
CA LYS A 93 5.43 -25.00 8.41
C LYS A 93 6.51 -24.04 7.92
N PHE A 94 6.44 -22.78 8.31
CA PHE A 94 7.43 -21.75 7.97
C PHE A 94 8.82 -22.14 8.51
N GLY A 95 8.92 -22.51 9.79
CA GLY A 95 10.15 -22.97 10.40
C GLY A 95 10.75 -24.21 9.72
N ARG A 96 9.90 -25.14 9.29
CA ARG A 96 10.32 -26.30 8.50
C ARG A 96 10.97 -25.84 7.18
N GLY A 97 10.33 -24.96 6.42
CA GLY A 97 10.86 -24.47 5.14
C GLY A 97 12.19 -23.74 5.31
N VAL A 98 12.33 -22.92 6.36
CA VAL A 98 13.58 -22.25 6.69
C VAL A 98 14.72 -23.26 6.94
N LYS A 99 14.46 -24.32 7.71
CA LYS A 99 15.43 -25.39 7.99
C LYS A 99 15.80 -26.19 6.75
N GLU A 100 14.81 -26.55 5.94
CA GLU A 100 15.01 -27.32 4.70
C GLU A 100 15.91 -26.58 3.72
N LEU A 101 15.75 -25.24 3.60
CA LEU A 101 16.63 -24.41 2.78
C LEU A 101 17.97 -24.08 3.48
N GLY A 102 18.08 -24.31 4.78
CA GLY A 102 19.25 -23.96 5.58
C GLY A 102 19.51 -22.44 5.62
N LEU A 103 18.45 -21.64 5.78
CA LEU A 103 18.57 -20.17 5.82
C LEU A 103 19.16 -19.70 7.15
N ASP A 104 20.16 -18.80 7.10
CA ASP A 104 20.76 -18.13 8.26
C ASP A 104 19.99 -16.88 8.68
N ALA A 105 19.29 -16.26 7.74
CA ALA A 105 18.45 -15.09 7.97
C ALA A 105 17.34 -14.97 6.92
N ILE A 106 16.29 -14.22 7.25
CA ILE A 106 15.22 -13.93 6.31
C ILE A 106 14.83 -12.45 6.35
N VAL A 107 14.67 -11.85 5.17
CA VAL A 107 14.17 -10.49 4.99
C VAL A 107 12.72 -10.57 4.52
N VAL A 108 11.81 -10.00 5.31
CA VAL A 108 10.38 -9.96 5.02
C VAL A 108 9.98 -8.54 4.66
N ILE A 109 9.54 -8.34 3.41
CA ILE A 109 9.08 -7.04 2.92
C ILE A 109 7.55 -7.06 2.96
N GLY A 110 6.93 -6.30 3.89
CA GLY A 110 5.49 -6.41 4.09
C GLY A 110 4.86 -5.25 4.85
N GLY A 111 3.53 -5.22 4.88
CA GLY A 111 2.74 -4.25 5.64
C GLY A 111 2.57 -4.65 7.11
N ASP A 112 1.67 -3.97 7.82
CA ASP A 112 1.42 -4.13 9.25
C ASP A 112 1.19 -5.59 9.67
N GLY A 113 0.30 -6.32 8.97
CA GLY A 113 0.05 -7.74 9.25
C GLY A 113 1.31 -8.60 9.13
N SER A 114 2.17 -8.33 8.14
CA SER A 114 3.43 -9.05 7.95
C SER A 114 4.45 -8.66 9.01
N MET A 115 4.49 -7.39 9.43
CA MET A 115 5.34 -6.92 10.51
C MET A 115 4.92 -7.51 11.85
N ASN A 116 3.62 -7.65 12.09
CA ASN A 116 3.09 -8.35 13.27
C ASN A 116 3.50 -9.82 13.31
N ILE A 117 3.44 -10.52 12.17
CA ILE A 117 3.95 -11.90 12.06
C ILE A 117 5.46 -11.90 12.36
N CYS A 118 6.25 -11.07 11.72
CA CYS A 118 7.69 -10.95 12.00
C CYS A 118 7.96 -10.59 13.47
N GLY A 119 7.19 -9.66 14.04
CA GLY A 119 7.30 -9.26 15.44
C GLY A 119 6.98 -10.41 16.40
N ASN A 120 5.97 -11.23 16.08
CA ASN A 120 5.64 -12.43 16.84
C ASN A 120 6.74 -13.50 16.73
N TYR A 121 7.34 -13.65 15.54
CA TYR A 121 8.52 -14.51 15.37
C TYR A 121 9.74 -14.00 16.15
N CYS A 122 9.94 -12.69 16.23
CA CYS A 122 11.07 -12.10 16.95
C CYS A 122 10.84 -11.94 18.46
N LYS A 123 9.62 -11.73 18.92
CA LYS A 123 9.30 -11.36 20.32
C LYS A 123 8.76 -12.48 21.20
N GLY A 124 8.38 -13.61 20.66
CA GLY A 124 7.76 -14.68 21.44
C GLY A 124 6.39 -14.37 22.03
N ASN A 125 5.69 -13.35 21.57
CA ASN A 125 4.48 -12.82 22.18
C ASN A 125 3.17 -13.40 21.62
N GLY A 126 3.22 -14.35 20.76
CA GLY A 126 2.02 -15.04 20.27
C GLY A 126 1.75 -16.34 21.00
N SER A 127 2.54 -17.13 21.27
CA SER A 127 2.78 -18.17 22.24
C SER A 127 4.30 -18.23 22.42
N GLN A 128 4.75 -18.12 23.62
CA GLN A 128 6.17 -18.10 23.98
C GLN A 128 7.01 -19.21 23.31
N LYS A 129 6.35 -20.23 22.75
CA LYS A 129 6.99 -21.38 22.10
C LYS A 129 7.51 -21.12 20.68
N THR A 130 6.90 -20.26 19.89
CA THR A 130 7.25 -20.14 18.46
C THR A 130 8.40 -19.19 18.20
N ALA A 131 8.47 -18.10 18.92
CA ALA A 131 9.60 -17.18 18.81
C ALA A 131 10.87 -17.72 19.50
N ASN A 132 10.68 -18.48 20.59
CA ASN A 132 11.80 -19.21 21.18
C ASN A 132 12.38 -20.23 20.19
N LEU A 133 11.56 -20.91 19.40
CA LEU A 133 12.05 -21.88 18.40
C LEU A 133 12.93 -21.22 17.33
N LEU A 134 12.60 -20.02 16.87
CA LEU A 134 13.40 -19.33 15.85
C LEU A 134 14.62 -18.59 16.45
N GLN A 135 14.52 -18.07 17.67
CA GLN A 135 15.67 -17.51 18.41
C GLN A 135 16.60 -18.61 18.95
N GLU A 136 16.06 -19.69 19.45
CA GLU A 136 16.86 -20.87 19.88
C GLU A 136 17.57 -21.53 18.71
N GLU A 137 17.06 -21.37 17.47
CA GLU A 137 17.67 -21.90 16.25
C GLU A 137 18.57 -20.90 15.51
N GLY A 138 18.74 -19.67 16.02
CA GLY A 138 19.66 -18.68 15.49
C GLY A 138 19.24 -18.01 14.19
N LEU A 139 17.95 -18.09 13.80
CA LEU A 139 17.44 -17.38 12.62
C LEU A 139 17.24 -15.90 12.91
N ASN A 140 17.87 -15.04 12.10
CA ASN A 140 17.66 -13.61 12.13
C ASN A 140 16.53 -13.23 11.18
N VAL A 141 15.49 -12.51 11.68
CA VAL A 141 14.39 -11.99 10.86
C VAL A 141 14.48 -10.48 10.81
N ILE A 142 14.46 -9.92 9.60
CA ILE A 142 14.49 -8.48 9.34
C ILE A 142 13.21 -8.12 8.61
N GLY A 143 12.39 -7.24 9.20
CA GLY A 143 11.19 -6.67 8.56
C GLY A 143 11.50 -5.37 7.85
N ILE A 144 11.05 -5.23 6.60
CA ILE A 144 11.11 -3.98 5.85
C ILE A 144 9.66 -3.49 5.64
N PRO A 145 9.28 -2.38 6.28
CA PRO A 145 7.93 -1.86 6.20
C PRO A 145 7.54 -1.44 4.77
N LYS A 146 6.47 -2.01 4.27
CA LYS A 146 5.91 -1.78 2.95
C LYS A 146 4.40 -1.58 3.05
N THR A 147 3.96 -0.37 2.82
CA THR A 147 2.55 0.01 2.69
C THR A 147 2.46 1.38 2.03
N ILE A 148 1.39 1.63 1.29
CA ILE A 148 1.10 2.97 0.75
C ILE A 148 0.42 3.86 1.79
N ASP A 149 -0.06 3.29 2.90
CA ASP A 149 -0.84 3.98 3.92
C ASP A 149 0.06 4.72 4.92
N ASN A 150 1.35 4.33 5.00
CA ASN A 150 2.38 4.87 5.91
C ASN A 150 1.96 4.82 7.39
N ASP A 151 1.30 3.73 7.77
CA ASP A 151 0.70 3.52 9.09
C ASP A 151 1.51 2.57 9.99
N THR A 152 2.72 2.17 9.55
CA THR A 152 3.59 1.29 10.32
C THR A 152 4.33 2.06 11.41
N PRO A 153 4.16 1.71 12.71
CA PRO A 153 4.84 2.38 13.81
C PRO A 153 6.36 2.40 13.66
N ILE A 154 7.01 3.47 14.17
CA ILE A 154 8.47 3.64 14.20
C ILE A 154 9.10 3.75 12.79
N THR A 155 8.28 3.86 11.76
CA THR A 155 8.73 4.04 10.37
C THR A 155 8.36 5.44 9.92
N GLU A 156 9.33 6.22 9.48
CA GLU A 156 9.08 7.57 8.96
C GLU A 156 8.40 7.49 7.58
N PHE A 157 8.98 6.70 6.67
CA PHE A 157 8.42 6.46 5.35
C PHE A 157 8.48 4.97 5.01
N SER A 158 7.33 4.37 4.76
CA SER A 158 7.22 2.99 4.28
C SER A 158 7.52 2.89 2.79
N VAL A 159 8.02 1.74 2.36
CA VAL A 159 8.21 1.45 0.93
C VAL A 159 6.87 1.50 0.20
N GLY A 160 6.80 2.32 -0.85
CA GLY A 160 5.59 2.52 -1.65
C GLY A 160 4.85 3.82 -1.37
N PHE A 161 4.93 4.38 -0.17
CA PHE A 161 4.19 5.58 0.21
C PHE A 161 4.49 6.78 -0.68
N ASN A 162 5.76 7.18 -0.84
CA ASN A 162 6.12 8.33 -1.66
C ASN A 162 5.70 8.18 -3.12
N SER A 163 5.77 6.96 -3.67
CA SER A 163 5.29 6.69 -5.02
C SER A 163 3.77 6.84 -5.12
N ALA A 164 3.04 6.43 -4.09
CA ALA A 164 1.60 6.60 -4.01
C ALA A 164 1.20 8.08 -3.90
N VAL A 165 1.92 8.86 -3.08
CA VAL A 165 1.74 10.32 -2.99
C VAL A 165 1.93 10.97 -4.34
N GLN A 166 2.97 10.60 -5.10
CA GLN A 166 3.22 11.15 -6.44
C GLN A 166 2.07 10.86 -7.40
N VAL A 167 1.53 9.64 -7.39
CA VAL A 167 0.37 9.28 -8.22
C VAL A 167 -0.86 10.10 -7.87
N CYS A 168 -1.11 10.28 -6.57
CA CYS A 168 -2.23 11.09 -6.10
C CYS A 168 -2.05 12.57 -6.42
N MET A 169 -0.83 13.10 -6.29
CA MET A 169 -0.50 14.47 -6.66
C MET A 169 -0.72 14.72 -8.17
N ASP A 170 -0.20 13.84 -9.04
CA ASP A 170 -0.44 13.93 -10.49
C ASP A 170 -1.94 13.91 -10.82
N ALA A 171 -2.74 13.17 -10.03
CA ALA A 171 -4.18 13.15 -10.16
C ALA A 171 -4.82 14.50 -9.75
N VAL A 172 -4.38 15.09 -8.63
CA VAL A 172 -4.84 16.42 -8.18
C VAL A 172 -4.55 17.47 -9.25
N ASP A 173 -3.35 17.48 -9.83
CA ASP A 173 -2.97 18.42 -10.89
C ASP A 173 -3.88 18.29 -12.12
N SER A 174 -4.11 17.04 -12.56
CA SER A 174 -5.00 16.75 -13.70
C SER A 174 -6.45 17.19 -13.42
N LEU A 175 -6.93 16.95 -12.20
CA LEU A 175 -8.26 17.35 -11.76
C LEU A 175 -8.39 18.86 -11.64
N ASN A 176 -7.35 19.57 -11.21
CA ASN A 176 -7.37 21.02 -11.08
C ASN A 176 -7.62 21.69 -12.44
N LEU A 177 -6.94 21.24 -13.50
CA LEU A 177 -7.17 21.73 -14.87
C LEU A 177 -8.61 21.43 -15.34
N THR A 178 -9.09 20.21 -15.08
CA THR A 178 -10.45 19.80 -15.45
C THR A 178 -11.51 20.57 -14.65
N ALA A 179 -11.29 20.77 -13.35
CA ALA A 179 -12.17 21.55 -12.47
C ALA A 179 -12.32 22.98 -12.97
N ARG A 180 -11.20 23.61 -13.37
CA ARG A 180 -11.15 24.94 -13.93
C ARG A 180 -11.91 25.04 -15.25
N SER A 181 -11.71 24.10 -16.17
CA SER A 181 -12.37 24.08 -17.49
C SER A 181 -13.89 23.94 -17.39
N HIS A 182 -14.36 23.20 -16.39
CA HIS A 182 -15.78 22.90 -16.22
C HIS A 182 -16.47 23.69 -15.12
N HIS A 183 -15.78 24.60 -14.45
CA HIS A 183 -16.32 25.42 -13.35
C HIS A 183 -16.93 24.54 -12.22
N ARG A 184 -16.18 23.53 -11.78
CA ARG A 184 -16.66 22.50 -10.83
C ARG A 184 -15.77 22.38 -9.61
N ALA A 185 -16.31 21.77 -8.55
CA ALA A 185 -15.51 21.22 -7.47
C ALA A 185 -15.34 19.71 -7.69
N LEU A 186 -14.12 19.24 -7.88
CA LEU A 186 -13.82 17.83 -8.10
C LEU A 186 -13.32 17.18 -6.80
N ILE A 187 -13.81 16.00 -6.51
CA ILE A 187 -13.46 15.22 -5.33
C ILE A 187 -12.56 14.07 -5.77
N LEU A 188 -11.36 14.00 -5.22
CA LEU A 188 -10.45 12.87 -5.37
C LEU A 188 -10.53 12.00 -4.11
N GLU A 189 -11.11 10.82 -4.22
CA GLU A 189 -11.09 9.80 -3.18
C GLU A 189 -9.81 8.96 -3.33
N VAL A 190 -8.98 8.95 -2.29
CA VAL A 190 -7.70 8.23 -2.26
C VAL A 190 -7.72 7.11 -1.24
N MET A 191 -6.90 6.09 -1.48
CA MET A 191 -6.67 5.00 -0.53
C MET A 191 -6.00 5.52 0.74
N GLY A 192 -5.77 4.64 1.71
CA GLY A 192 -5.10 4.96 2.98
C GLY A 192 -5.74 4.27 4.17
N ARG A 193 -6.80 3.50 3.95
CA ARG A 193 -7.58 2.83 5.00
C ARG A 193 -7.95 3.78 6.15
N ASP A 194 -7.50 3.47 7.36
CA ASP A 194 -7.80 4.24 8.58
C ASP A 194 -6.80 5.38 8.82
N ALA A 195 -5.80 5.56 7.94
CA ALA A 195 -4.78 6.59 8.01
C ALA A 195 -4.95 7.66 6.92
N GLY A 196 -4.88 8.92 7.29
CA GLY A 196 -5.01 10.06 6.39
C GLY A 196 -3.70 10.54 5.75
N HIS A 197 -2.58 9.86 5.98
CA HIS A 197 -1.25 10.30 5.52
C HIS A 197 -1.20 10.51 4.01
N LEU A 198 -1.72 9.55 3.22
CA LEU A 198 -1.72 9.64 1.76
C LEU A 198 -2.56 10.83 1.27
N ALA A 199 -3.77 10.99 1.82
CA ALA A 199 -4.66 12.11 1.48
C ALA A 199 -4.04 13.45 1.82
N MET A 200 -3.43 13.58 3.01
CA MET A 200 -2.80 14.80 3.49
C MET A 200 -1.62 15.22 2.61
N HIS A 201 -0.69 14.28 2.34
CA HIS A 201 0.49 14.59 1.53
C HIS A 201 0.11 14.91 0.08
N ALA A 202 -0.85 14.18 -0.51
CA ALA A 202 -1.34 14.45 -1.84
C ALA A 202 -2.05 15.81 -1.95
N ALA A 203 -2.86 16.17 -0.94
CA ALA A 203 -3.55 17.44 -0.90
C ALA A 203 -2.60 18.62 -0.75
N LEU A 204 -1.59 18.50 0.11
CA LEU A 204 -0.58 19.55 0.31
C LEU A 204 0.30 19.73 -0.93
N ALA A 205 0.81 18.63 -1.49
CA ALA A 205 1.68 18.67 -2.67
C ALA A 205 0.95 19.15 -3.93
N GLY A 206 -0.32 18.74 -4.13
CA GLY A 206 -1.16 19.17 -5.25
C GLY A 206 -1.95 20.47 -4.99
N MET A 207 -1.75 21.11 -3.85
CA MET A 207 -2.44 22.36 -3.45
C MET A 207 -3.98 22.26 -3.55
N ALA A 208 -4.56 21.16 -3.04
CA ALA A 208 -6.00 21.01 -2.97
C ALA A 208 -6.64 22.01 -2.01
N ASP A 209 -7.89 22.39 -2.29
CA ASP A 209 -8.60 23.39 -1.48
C ASP A 209 -9.13 22.86 -0.15
N VAL A 210 -9.44 21.57 -0.13
CA VAL A 210 -9.94 20.83 1.04
C VAL A 210 -9.27 19.47 1.11
N CYS A 211 -8.86 19.09 2.32
CA CYS A 211 -8.38 17.76 2.64
C CYS A 211 -9.20 17.18 3.78
N LEU A 212 -9.72 15.96 3.61
CA LEU A 212 -10.47 15.26 4.64
C LEU A 212 -9.76 13.95 4.98
N VAL A 213 -9.45 13.76 6.26
CA VAL A 213 -8.70 12.63 6.80
C VAL A 213 -9.46 11.96 7.94
N PRO A 214 -9.29 10.66 8.19
CA PRO A 214 -10.03 9.93 9.23
C PRO A 214 -9.81 10.49 10.64
N GLU A 215 -8.63 11.04 10.91
CA GLU A 215 -8.19 11.53 12.21
C GLU A 215 -8.89 12.83 12.63
N ILE A 216 -9.47 13.57 11.67
CA ILE A 216 -10.08 14.87 11.93
C ILE A 216 -11.55 14.85 11.56
N PRO A 217 -12.47 14.97 12.54
CA PRO A 217 -13.90 15.07 12.26
C PRO A 217 -14.23 16.29 11.38
N TYR A 218 -15.15 16.13 10.45
CA TYR A 218 -15.58 17.20 9.54
C TYR A 218 -17.09 17.42 9.63
N LYS A 219 -17.54 18.57 9.10
CA LYS A 219 -18.95 18.88 8.82
C LYS A 219 -19.09 19.29 7.37
N ILE A 220 -20.14 18.84 6.70
CA ILE A 220 -20.42 19.22 5.30
C ILE A 220 -20.50 20.74 5.15
N ASP A 221 -21.10 21.43 6.12
CA ASP A 221 -21.23 22.90 6.07
C ASP A 221 -19.86 23.61 6.11
N SER A 222 -18.85 23.04 6.77
CA SER A 222 -17.48 23.57 6.75
C SER A 222 -16.86 23.47 5.36
N ILE A 223 -17.10 22.37 4.65
CA ILE A 223 -16.66 22.20 3.26
C ILE A 223 -17.36 23.23 2.37
N ILE A 224 -18.68 23.38 2.50
CA ILE A 224 -19.47 24.36 1.74
C ILE A 224 -18.96 25.79 2.01
N ASN A 225 -18.67 26.16 3.26
CA ASN A 225 -18.15 27.46 3.59
C ASN A 225 -16.78 27.72 2.94
N LYS A 226 -15.90 26.70 2.88
CA LYS A 226 -14.65 26.79 2.14
C LYS A 226 -14.88 26.99 0.64
N LEU A 227 -15.81 26.26 0.03
CA LEU A 227 -16.16 26.41 -1.39
C LEU A 227 -16.73 27.81 -1.68
N LYS A 228 -17.57 28.37 -0.79
CA LYS A 228 -18.05 29.76 -0.88
C LYS A 228 -16.90 30.76 -0.84
N ALA A 229 -15.95 30.57 0.07
CA ALA A 229 -14.76 31.42 0.17
C ALA A 229 -13.88 31.34 -1.09
N VAL A 230 -13.70 30.16 -1.66
CA VAL A 230 -13.00 29.97 -2.95
C VAL A 230 -13.72 30.76 -4.06
N LYS A 231 -15.04 30.68 -4.13
CA LYS A 231 -15.82 31.42 -5.13
C LYS A 231 -15.75 32.93 -4.92
N ALA A 232 -15.82 33.39 -3.68
CA ALA A 232 -15.70 34.81 -3.32
C ALA A 232 -14.32 35.38 -3.68
N SER A 233 -13.26 34.57 -3.73
CA SER A 233 -11.92 34.97 -4.18
C SER A 233 -11.79 35.10 -5.72
N GLY A 234 -12.88 34.90 -6.46
CA GLY A 234 -12.91 34.98 -7.93
C GLY A 234 -12.55 33.65 -8.64
N ARG A 235 -12.26 32.59 -7.88
CA ARG A 235 -12.03 31.27 -8.45
C ARG A 235 -13.34 30.54 -8.70
N ASN A 236 -13.45 29.87 -9.84
CA ASN A 236 -14.66 29.17 -10.26
C ASN A 236 -14.50 27.63 -10.18
N HIS A 237 -13.49 27.13 -9.50
CA HIS A 237 -13.18 25.70 -9.39
C HIS A 237 -12.51 25.40 -8.05
N ALA A 238 -12.62 24.14 -7.62
CA ALA A 238 -11.96 23.64 -6.42
C ALA A 238 -11.59 22.16 -6.56
N VAL A 239 -10.59 21.70 -5.81
CA VAL A 239 -10.25 20.28 -5.66
C VAL A 239 -10.32 19.90 -4.19
N ILE A 240 -11.01 18.82 -3.91
CA ILE A 240 -11.19 18.23 -2.58
C ILE A 240 -10.52 16.86 -2.61
N VAL A 241 -9.57 16.62 -1.71
CA VAL A 241 -8.98 15.29 -1.50
C VAL A 241 -9.61 14.67 -0.26
N VAL A 242 -10.02 13.40 -0.36
CA VAL A 242 -10.65 12.69 0.74
C VAL A 242 -10.07 11.28 0.86
N SER A 243 -9.71 10.88 2.09
CA SER A 243 -9.34 9.49 2.39
C SER A 243 -10.58 8.60 2.38
N GLU A 244 -10.48 7.40 1.79
CA GLU A 244 -11.56 6.40 1.74
C GLU A 244 -12.05 5.97 3.12
N GLY A 245 -11.20 6.07 4.15
CA GLY A 245 -11.47 5.64 5.52
C GLY A 245 -12.24 6.65 6.36
N ILE A 246 -12.62 7.83 5.84
CA ILE A 246 -13.44 8.76 6.64
C ILE A 246 -14.88 8.25 6.79
N LYS A 247 -15.48 8.63 7.93
CA LYS A 247 -16.87 8.31 8.25
C LYS A 247 -17.80 9.37 7.66
N ASN A 248 -19.04 8.99 7.37
CA ASN A 248 -20.09 9.96 7.05
C ASN A 248 -20.47 10.80 8.30
N GLU A 249 -21.36 11.79 8.15
CA GLU A 249 -21.82 12.63 9.28
C GLU A 249 -22.54 11.81 10.38
N ASN A 250 -23.00 10.59 10.10
CA ASN A 250 -23.61 9.68 11.07
C ASN A 250 -22.58 8.84 11.84
N GLY A 251 -21.30 8.97 11.56
CA GLY A 251 -20.23 8.20 12.21
C GLY A 251 -20.02 6.81 11.61
N GLU A 252 -20.53 6.53 10.40
CA GLU A 252 -20.45 5.23 9.74
C GLU A 252 -19.41 5.24 8.62
N HIS A 253 -18.64 4.16 8.50
CA HIS A 253 -17.82 3.92 7.32
C HIS A 253 -18.69 3.49 6.14
N LEU A 254 -18.43 4.05 4.98
CA LEU A 254 -19.06 3.59 3.75
C LEU A 254 -18.27 2.43 3.17
N ILE A 255 -18.98 1.36 2.84
CA ILE A 255 -18.40 0.12 2.35
C ILE A 255 -18.72 0.00 0.87
N GLY A 256 -17.69 0.08 0.04
CA GLY A 256 -17.85 0.00 -1.42
C GLY A 256 -18.01 -1.44 -1.92
N ALA A 257 -17.39 -2.41 -1.24
CA ALA A 257 -17.43 -3.82 -1.58
C ALA A 257 -17.00 -4.69 -0.39
N GLN A 258 -17.15 -6.01 -0.51
CA GLN A 258 -16.44 -6.97 0.32
C GLN A 258 -15.41 -7.69 -0.57
N ASN A 259 -14.22 -7.94 -0.04
CA ASN A 259 -13.25 -8.76 -0.73
C ASN A 259 -13.64 -10.26 -0.64
N LEU A 260 -12.91 -11.12 -1.33
CA LEU A 260 -13.19 -12.56 -1.40
C LEU A 260 -13.17 -13.27 -0.03
N ILE A 261 -12.60 -12.66 0.99
CA ILE A 261 -12.53 -13.16 2.37
C ILE A 261 -13.51 -12.47 3.32
N GLY A 262 -14.42 -11.63 2.77
CA GLY A 262 -15.45 -10.96 3.56
C GLY A 262 -14.97 -9.71 4.31
N GLU A 263 -13.71 -9.26 4.13
CA GLU A 263 -13.27 -7.99 4.68
C GLU A 263 -13.93 -6.81 3.96
N LYS A 264 -14.33 -5.82 4.73
CA LYS A 264 -14.91 -4.59 4.23
C LYS A 264 -13.84 -3.78 3.49
N VAL A 265 -14.13 -3.42 2.25
CA VAL A 265 -13.32 -2.49 1.45
C VAL A 265 -14.01 -1.14 1.53
N TYR A 266 -13.33 -0.15 2.08
CA TYR A 266 -13.84 1.21 2.15
C TYR A 266 -14.06 1.77 0.73
N GLY A 267 -14.96 2.72 0.59
CA GLY A 267 -15.19 3.42 -0.65
C GLY A 267 -16.61 3.96 -0.78
N GLY A 268 -16.75 4.99 -1.58
CA GLY A 268 -18.03 5.65 -1.80
C GLY A 268 -18.24 6.91 -0.98
N ILE A 269 -17.27 7.27 -0.12
CA ILE A 269 -17.36 8.49 0.66
C ILE A 269 -17.33 9.74 -0.24
N GLY A 270 -16.59 9.72 -1.33
CA GLY A 270 -16.58 10.79 -2.32
C GLY A 270 -17.97 11.00 -2.93
N ASP A 271 -18.69 9.91 -3.28
CA ASP A 271 -20.05 10.01 -3.81
C ASP A 271 -21.04 10.56 -2.78
N TYR A 272 -20.94 10.12 -1.52
CA TYR A 272 -21.74 10.66 -0.42
C TYR A 272 -21.50 12.16 -0.26
N LEU A 273 -20.24 12.60 -0.19
CA LEU A 273 -19.89 14.01 -0.10
C LEU A 273 -20.41 14.82 -1.29
N SER A 274 -20.26 14.27 -2.50
CA SER A 274 -20.78 14.90 -3.72
C SER A 274 -22.28 15.09 -3.67
N ALA A 275 -23.02 14.06 -3.26
CA ALA A 275 -24.47 14.13 -3.13
C ALA A 275 -24.92 15.18 -2.10
N GLU A 276 -24.32 15.16 -0.90
CA GLU A 276 -24.64 16.09 0.17
C GLU A 276 -24.26 17.55 -0.16
N ILE A 277 -23.10 17.78 -0.77
CA ILE A 277 -22.70 19.11 -1.23
C ILE A 277 -23.66 19.62 -2.31
N ASN A 278 -23.95 18.83 -3.34
CA ASN A 278 -24.86 19.23 -4.43
C ASN A 278 -26.29 19.51 -3.93
N LYS A 279 -26.75 18.81 -2.89
CA LYS A 279 -28.05 19.04 -2.26
C LYS A 279 -28.11 20.40 -1.53
N ARG A 280 -27.05 20.76 -0.82
CA ARG A 280 -27.00 21.96 0.04
C ARG A 280 -26.45 23.21 -0.66
N TYR A 281 -25.58 23.01 -1.70
CA TYR A 281 -24.89 24.11 -2.39
C TYR A 281 -24.81 23.85 -3.90
N LYS A 282 -25.65 24.54 -4.67
CA LYS A 282 -25.83 24.35 -6.12
C LYS A 282 -24.86 25.15 -6.99
N GLU A 283 -24.09 26.06 -6.43
CA GLU A 283 -23.24 26.98 -7.21
C GLU A 283 -21.96 26.30 -7.72
N PHE A 284 -21.52 25.20 -7.09
CA PHE A 284 -20.51 24.29 -7.63
C PHE A 284 -21.11 22.90 -7.79
N GLN A 285 -21.16 22.42 -9.01
CA GLN A 285 -21.41 21.00 -9.25
C GLN A 285 -20.20 20.19 -8.83
N THR A 286 -20.40 19.17 -8.01
CA THR A 286 -19.32 18.26 -7.60
C THR A 286 -19.34 16.98 -8.45
N ARG A 287 -18.16 16.43 -8.71
CA ARG A 287 -17.95 15.09 -9.30
C ARG A 287 -16.82 14.39 -8.60
N VAL A 288 -16.86 13.07 -8.62
CA VAL A 288 -15.91 12.20 -7.92
C VAL A 288 -15.01 11.47 -8.91
N THR A 289 -13.75 11.38 -8.54
CA THR A 289 -12.74 10.51 -9.14
C THR A 289 -12.09 9.71 -8.04
N ARG A 290 -11.72 8.44 -8.29
CA ARG A 290 -11.06 7.57 -7.33
C ARG A 290 -9.73 7.09 -7.87
N THR A 291 -8.71 7.08 -7.00
CA THR A 291 -7.49 6.33 -7.27
C THR A 291 -7.72 4.89 -6.82
N ARG A 292 -7.83 3.95 -7.76
CA ARG A 292 -8.01 2.52 -7.47
C ARG A 292 -6.72 1.77 -7.17
N SER A 293 -5.58 2.35 -7.53
CA SER A 293 -4.26 1.83 -7.28
C SER A 293 -3.30 3.00 -7.20
N ALA A 294 -2.58 3.09 -6.11
CA ALA A 294 -1.49 4.05 -5.96
C ALA A 294 -0.17 3.51 -6.58
N CYS A 295 -0.24 2.42 -7.34
CA CYS A 295 0.90 1.88 -8.06
C CYS A 295 0.96 2.47 -9.46
N ARG A 296 2.06 3.15 -9.80
CA ARG A 296 2.43 3.37 -11.18
C ARG A 296 2.89 2.03 -11.75
N SER A 297 2.09 1.39 -12.58
CA SER A 297 2.66 0.41 -13.51
C SER A 297 3.62 1.15 -14.44
N SER A 298 4.74 0.54 -14.72
CA SER A 298 5.79 1.07 -15.63
C SER A 298 5.35 1.16 -17.09
N ASP A 299 4.07 1.13 -17.39
CA ASP A 299 3.49 1.33 -18.72
C ASP A 299 3.68 2.78 -19.21
N ARG A 300 4.90 3.31 -19.10
CA ARG A 300 5.30 4.55 -19.80
C ARG A 300 5.27 4.43 -21.32
N PHE A 301 4.97 3.24 -21.85
CA PHE A 301 4.93 2.97 -23.29
C PHE A 301 3.56 2.62 -23.86
N ARG A 302 2.46 2.68 -23.08
CA ARG A 302 1.13 2.59 -23.65
C ARG A 302 0.32 3.84 -23.33
N PRO A 303 -0.21 4.54 -24.38
CA PRO A 303 -1.09 5.68 -24.19
C PRO A 303 -2.49 5.18 -23.78
N HIS A 304 -2.62 4.71 -22.54
CA HIS A 304 -3.91 4.36 -21.94
C HIS A 304 -4.21 5.29 -20.77
N PHE A 305 -4.39 6.57 -21.08
CA PHE A 305 -5.01 7.55 -20.18
C PHE A 305 -6.41 7.15 -19.68
N GLY A 306 -6.94 6.01 -20.11
CA GLY A 306 -8.31 5.57 -19.84
C GLY A 306 -8.49 4.55 -18.72
N ARG A 307 -7.44 3.98 -18.10
CA ARG A 307 -7.62 2.89 -17.12
C ARG A 307 -7.33 3.23 -15.66
N CYS A 308 -6.60 4.31 -15.36
CA CYS A 308 -6.45 4.79 -13.98
C CYS A 308 -7.63 5.65 -13.49
N PHE A 309 -8.39 6.24 -14.40
CA PHE A 309 -9.48 7.14 -14.08
C PHE A 309 -10.76 6.62 -14.74
N ARG A 310 -11.61 5.91 -14.00
CA ARG A 310 -12.98 5.72 -14.41
C ARG A 310 -13.79 6.92 -13.93
N CYS A 311 -13.99 7.92 -14.79
CA CYS A 311 -15.12 8.81 -14.66
C CYS A 311 -16.38 7.97 -14.85
N GLN A 312 -17.12 7.68 -13.80
CA GLN A 312 -18.49 7.21 -13.95
C GLN A 312 -19.34 8.43 -14.29
N SER A 313 -19.64 8.58 -15.59
CA SER A 313 -20.77 9.38 -16.06
C SER A 313 -22.03 8.52 -15.87
N ARG A 314 -22.83 8.82 -14.89
CA ARG A 314 -24.28 8.65 -14.90
C ARG A 314 -24.91 9.88 -14.29
#